data_88fb5182d6d4a864f82c21e073ee2b3f
#
_entry.id   88fb5182d6d4a864f82c21e073ee2b3f
#
_cell.length_a   1.000
_cell.length_b   1.000
_cell.length_c   1.000
_cell.angle_alpha   90.00
_cell.angle_beta   90.00
_cell.angle_gamma   90.00
#
_symmetry.space_group_name_H-M   'P 1'
#
loop_
_entity.id
_entity.type
_entity.pdbx_description
1 polymer ?
#
loop_
_entity_poly.entity_id
_entity_poly.type
_entity_poly.pdbx_seq_one_letter_code
_entity_poly.pdbx_strand_id
1 'polypeptide(L)'
;SYSHPNLKEITKENFESDLVKSIESLRKISGGKILGFRAPWFSITKNNFWVFDILKKYLKYDSSIFPIGPHYGFPNAPRYIYKMSEDDPLKEDNNGDFFELPMMTYPIPVLGNFPIAGGIYLRFLPDTLVKNGIKKFNRSGHPAICYIHPEDLDFNRPHLEGTSWHNYWGLKNAY
;
A
#
# COMPACT_ATOMS: atom_id res chain seq x y z
N SER A 1 -7.56 6.10 6.79
CA SER A 1 -7.86 7.48 7.19
C SER A 1 -9.34 7.79 7.03
N TYR A 2 -9.86 8.72 7.81
CA TYR A 2 -11.29 9.07 7.83
C TYR A 2 -11.70 9.87 6.59
N SER A 3 -10.95 10.92 6.28
CA SER A 3 -11.23 11.83 5.16
C SER A 3 -10.45 11.50 3.88
N HIS A 4 -9.64 10.45 3.90
CA HIS A 4 -8.83 9.99 2.76
C HIS A 4 -7.88 11.05 2.17
N PRO A 5 -7.15 11.83 3.00
CA PRO A 5 -6.34 12.93 2.52
C PRO A 5 -5.07 12.46 1.82
N ASN A 6 -4.58 13.25 0.89
CA ASN A 6 -3.23 13.09 0.38
C ASN A 6 -2.23 13.53 1.46
N LEU A 7 -1.32 12.65 1.88
CA LEU A 7 -0.39 12.94 2.99
C LEU A 7 0.69 13.97 2.63
N LYS A 8 0.77 14.39 1.37
CA LYS A 8 1.65 15.50 0.95
C LYS A 8 1.06 16.88 1.29
N GLU A 9 -0.23 16.95 1.59
CA GLU A 9 -1.00 18.19 1.71
C GLU A 9 -1.58 18.39 3.12
N ILE A 10 -1.31 17.47 4.05
CA ILE A 10 -1.86 17.49 5.40
C ILE A 10 -0.79 17.83 6.44
N THR A 11 -1.15 18.54 7.50
CA THR A 11 -0.28 18.79 8.65
C THR A 11 -0.25 17.57 9.58
N LYS A 12 0.76 17.49 10.47
CA LYS A 12 0.89 16.41 11.46
C LYS A 12 -0.34 16.31 12.37
N GLU A 13 -0.82 17.43 12.84
CA GLU A 13 -1.96 17.56 13.78
C GLU A 13 -3.25 17.08 13.10
N ASN A 14 -3.47 17.51 11.87
CA ASN A 14 -4.65 17.12 11.10
C ASN A 14 -4.60 15.63 10.74
N PHE A 15 -3.42 15.11 10.40
CA PHE A 15 -3.24 13.68 10.14
C PHE A 15 -3.52 12.83 11.39
N GLU A 16 -2.98 13.22 12.55
CA GLU A 16 -3.21 12.50 13.80
C GLU A 16 -4.69 12.49 14.18
N SER A 17 -5.37 13.64 14.06
CA SER A 17 -6.82 13.76 14.28
C SER A 17 -7.64 12.87 13.33
N ASP A 18 -7.31 12.87 12.03
CA ASP A 18 -7.97 12.02 11.01
C ASP A 18 -7.75 10.53 11.30
N LEU A 19 -6.53 10.16 11.67
CA LEU A 19 -6.18 8.79 12.02
C LEU A 19 -6.98 8.29 13.22
N VAL A 20 -7.03 9.05 14.30
CA VAL A 20 -7.79 8.71 15.53
C VAL A 20 -9.26 8.55 15.21
N LYS A 21 -9.87 9.49 14.48
CA LYS A 21 -11.26 9.38 14.01
C LYS A 21 -11.51 8.10 13.22
N SER A 22 -10.60 7.77 12.31
CA SER A 22 -10.70 6.55 11.51
C SER A 22 -10.66 5.29 12.38
N ILE A 23 -9.72 5.22 13.32
CA ILE A 23 -9.58 4.09 14.25
C ILE A 23 -10.84 3.92 15.09
N GLU A 24 -11.37 5.00 15.66
CA GLU A 24 -12.59 4.97 16.47
C GLU A 24 -13.81 4.50 15.65
N SER A 25 -13.97 5.03 14.44
CA SER A 25 -15.07 4.64 13.54
C SER A 25 -15.00 3.17 13.17
N LEU A 26 -13.81 2.68 12.83
CA LEU A 26 -13.61 1.27 12.47
C LEU A 26 -13.79 0.34 13.68
N ARG A 27 -13.35 0.74 14.88
CA ARG A 27 -13.58 -0.03 16.12
C ARG A 27 -15.06 -0.20 16.44
N LYS A 28 -15.86 0.84 16.25
CA LYS A 28 -17.32 0.79 16.46
C LYS A 28 -18.00 -0.23 15.56
N ILE A 29 -17.51 -0.41 14.33
CA ILE A 29 -18.09 -1.31 13.35
C ILE A 29 -17.56 -2.74 13.51
N SER A 30 -16.24 -2.88 13.69
CA SER A 30 -15.58 -4.20 13.72
C SER A 30 -15.63 -4.87 15.10
N GLY A 31 -15.84 -4.11 16.17
CA GLY A 31 -15.70 -4.60 17.56
C GLY A 31 -14.26 -4.99 17.93
N GLY A 32 -13.30 -4.87 17.01
CA GLY A 32 -11.93 -5.34 17.17
C GLY A 32 -10.88 -4.22 17.22
N LYS A 33 -9.63 -4.65 17.44
CA LYS A 33 -8.48 -3.74 17.39
C LYS A 33 -8.14 -3.42 15.92
N ILE A 34 -7.89 -2.16 15.63
CA ILE A 34 -7.32 -1.72 14.36
C ILE A 34 -5.81 -1.70 14.53
N LEU A 35 -5.09 -2.45 13.70
CA LEU A 35 -3.67 -2.70 13.88
C LEU A 35 -2.79 -2.07 12.80
N GLY A 36 -3.34 -1.74 11.64
CA GLY A 36 -2.56 -1.30 10.50
C GLY A 36 -3.13 -0.10 9.77
N PHE A 37 -2.26 0.49 8.95
CA PHE A 37 -2.57 1.63 8.10
C PHE A 37 -2.08 1.39 6.68
N ARG A 38 -2.73 2.03 5.73
CA ARG A 38 -2.21 2.25 4.39
C ARG A 38 -2.53 3.68 3.96
N ALA A 39 -1.50 4.39 3.53
CA ALA A 39 -1.66 5.76 3.07
C ALA A 39 -2.53 5.83 1.82
N PRO A 40 -3.52 6.72 1.78
CA PRO A 40 -4.22 7.04 0.56
C PRO A 40 -3.22 7.37 -0.55
N TRP A 41 -3.47 6.88 -1.77
CA TRP A 41 -2.64 7.13 -2.96
C TRP A 41 -1.17 6.72 -2.84
N PHE A 42 -0.80 5.89 -1.86
CA PHE A 42 0.61 5.63 -1.51
C PHE A 42 1.40 6.95 -1.34
N SER A 43 0.78 7.94 -0.70
CA SER A 43 1.26 9.33 -0.65
C SER A 43 2.37 9.58 0.37
N ILE A 44 2.96 8.51 0.94
CA ILE A 44 4.18 8.63 1.76
C ILE A 44 5.37 8.96 0.85
N THR A 45 6.15 9.93 1.27
CA THR A 45 7.39 10.39 0.64
C THR A 45 8.43 10.65 1.70
N LYS A 46 9.68 10.87 1.32
CA LYS A 46 10.73 11.22 2.29
C LYS A 46 10.41 12.48 3.09
N ASN A 47 9.65 13.41 2.53
CA ASN A 47 9.29 14.66 3.19
C ASN A 47 8.23 14.51 4.30
N ASN A 48 7.53 13.39 4.33
CA ASN A 48 6.48 13.13 5.32
C ASN A 48 6.69 11.84 6.11
N PHE A 49 7.91 11.37 6.29
CA PHE A 49 8.24 10.23 7.15
C PHE A 49 7.83 10.41 8.61
N TRP A 50 7.58 11.64 9.05
CA TRP A 50 6.97 11.96 10.34
C TRP A 50 5.62 11.23 10.56
N VAL A 51 4.98 10.78 9.49
CA VAL A 51 3.77 9.94 9.55
C VAL A 51 4.00 8.69 10.38
N PHE A 52 5.15 8.04 10.23
CA PHE A 52 5.49 6.82 10.96
C PHE A 52 5.57 7.04 12.47
N ASP A 53 6.06 8.20 12.94
CA ASP A 53 6.11 8.53 14.35
C ASP A 53 4.70 8.61 14.97
N ILE A 54 3.74 9.08 14.18
CA ILE A 54 2.33 9.12 14.61
C ILE A 54 1.72 7.72 14.54
N LEU A 55 1.94 6.97 13.46
CA LEU A 55 1.39 5.62 13.31
C LEU A 55 1.84 4.67 14.44
N LYS A 56 3.11 4.73 14.83
CA LYS A 56 3.69 3.93 15.92
C LYS A 56 2.96 4.09 17.26
N LYS A 57 2.38 5.27 17.53
CA LYS A 57 1.61 5.51 18.77
C LYS A 57 0.31 4.70 18.84
N TYR A 58 -0.31 4.42 17.72
CA TYR A 58 -1.67 3.87 17.65
C TYR A 58 -1.77 2.49 17.04
N LEU A 59 -0.82 2.11 16.19
CA LEU A 59 -0.89 0.94 15.32
C LEU A 59 0.36 0.05 15.46
N LYS A 60 0.33 -1.10 14.81
CA LYS A 60 1.42 -2.09 14.83
C LYS A 60 2.15 -2.21 13.50
N TYR A 61 1.51 -1.83 12.41
CA TYR A 61 2.12 -1.90 11.07
C TYR A 61 1.58 -0.85 10.11
N ASP A 62 2.39 -0.57 9.11
CA ASP A 62 2.00 0.15 7.90
C ASP A 62 2.09 -0.77 6.68
N SER A 63 1.46 -0.38 5.60
CA SER A 63 1.54 -1.07 4.31
C SER A 63 1.50 -0.06 3.16
N SER A 64 2.31 1.00 3.29
CA SER A 64 2.34 2.11 2.32
C SER A 64 3.61 2.15 1.50
N ILE A 65 4.65 1.40 1.88
CA ILE A 65 5.90 1.37 1.13
C ILE A 65 5.73 0.47 -0.09
N PHE A 66 6.03 1.05 -1.25
CA PHE A 66 6.02 0.34 -2.52
C PHE A 66 7.45 0.31 -3.07
N PRO A 67 8.13 -0.86 -3.08
CA PRO A 67 9.52 -0.98 -3.50
C PRO A 67 9.66 -0.99 -5.04
N ILE A 68 9.25 0.11 -5.69
CA ILE A 68 9.29 0.28 -7.14
C ILE A 68 10.04 1.55 -7.53
N GLY A 69 10.27 1.76 -8.81
CA GLY A 69 11.09 2.78 -9.44
C GLY A 69 10.94 4.21 -8.94
N PRO A 70 11.86 5.10 -9.29
CA PRO A 70 12.14 6.34 -8.57
C PRO A 70 11.02 7.39 -8.61
N HIS A 71 10.10 7.28 -9.54
CA HIS A 71 9.03 8.27 -9.71
C HIS A 71 7.80 7.99 -8.84
N TYR A 72 7.65 6.75 -8.36
CA TYR A 72 6.47 6.33 -7.65
C TYR A 72 6.78 5.20 -6.66
N GLY A 73 7.45 5.53 -5.58
CA GLY A 73 7.79 4.56 -4.54
C GLY A 73 9.21 4.67 -4.03
N PHE A 74 9.69 3.58 -3.45
CA PHE A 74 10.99 3.50 -2.79
C PHE A 74 11.77 2.28 -3.31
N PRO A 75 12.51 2.40 -4.42
CA PRO A 75 13.13 1.26 -5.10
C PRO A 75 14.12 0.46 -4.23
N ASN A 76 14.71 1.11 -3.25
CA ASN A 76 15.70 0.51 -2.35
C ASN A 76 15.11 0.03 -1.01
N ALA A 77 13.79 0.13 -0.81
CA ALA A 77 13.15 -0.39 0.38
C ALA A 77 13.16 -1.93 0.37
N PRO A 78 13.16 -2.57 1.56
CA PRO A 78 12.99 -4.01 1.65
C PRO A 78 11.71 -4.46 0.94
N ARG A 79 11.76 -5.62 0.28
CA ARG A 79 10.64 -6.16 -0.50
C ARG A 79 9.76 -7.12 0.28
N TYR A 80 10.19 -7.52 1.44
CA TYR A 80 9.49 -8.43 2.35
C TYR A 80 9.07 -7.69 3.60
N ILE A 81 8.19 -8.30 4.39
CA ILE A 81 7.81 -7.74 5.70
C ILE A 81 9.07 -7.54 6.53
N TYR A 82 9.22 -6.36 7.10
CA TYR A 82 10.35 -6.02 7.95
C TYR A 82 9.94 -5.17 9.15
N LYS A 83 10.73 -5.21 10.19
CA LYS A 83 10.66 -4.26 11.29
C LYS A 83 11.39 -2.99 10.89
N MET A 84 10.72 -1.88 11.02
CA MET A 84 11.19 -0.58 10.57
C MET A 84 12.22 -0.02 11.55
N SER A 85 13.35 0.45 11.03
CA SER A 85 14.33 1.20 11.83
C SER A 85 13.74 2.53 12.31
N GLU A 86 14.18 3.00 13.47
CA GLU A 86 13.78 4.30 13.99
C GLU A 86 14.38 5.45 13.17
N ASP A 87 15.62 5.30 12.72
CA ASP A 87 16.36 6.36 12.00
C ASP A 87 15.95 6.46 10.54
N ASP A 88 15.59 5.34 9.90
CA ASP A 88 15.27 5.29 8.48
C ASP A 88 14.15 4.26 8.21
N PRO A 89 12.92 4.71 7.97
CA PRO A 89 11.78 3.82 7.71
C PRO A 89 11.97 2.85 6.53
N LEU A 90 12.95 3.11 5.66
CA LEU A 90 13.27 2.26 4.52
C LEU A 90 14.32 1.20 4.83
N LYS A 91 14.73 1.06 6.08
CA LYS A 91 15.69 0.06 6.55
C LYS A 91 15.08 -0.88 7.56
N GLU A 92 15.55 -2.12 7.50
CA GLU A 92 15.20 -3.14 8.48
C GLU A 92 16.07 -2.98 9.75
N ASP A 93 15.42 -3.11 10.92
CA ASP A 93 16.07 -3.24 12.21
C ASP A 93 15.35 -4.32 13.03
N ASN A 94 16.07 -5.37 13.41
CA ASN A 94 15.51 -6.47 14.20
C ASN A 94 14.99 -6.04 15.59
N ASN A 95 15.45 -4.90 16.10
CA ASN A 95 14.99 -4.33 17.37
C ASN A 95 13.77 -3.40 17.22
N GLY A 96 13.38 -3.08 16.00
CA GLY A 96 12.22 -2.23 15.75
C GLY A 96 10.91 -2.83 16.25
N ASP A 97 9.97 -1.99 16.65
CA ASP A 97 8.66 -2.38 17.20
C ASP A 97 7.51 -2.22 16.21
N PHE A 98 7.75 -1.56 15.09
CA PHE A 98 6.76 -1.27 14.08
C PHE A 98 7.07 -1.97 12.76
N PHE A 99 6.07 -2.60 12.17
CA PHE A 99 6.26 -3.37 10.96
C PHE A 99 5.87 -2.58 9.71
N GLU A 100 6.62 -2.78 8.65
CA GLU A 100 6.18 -2.46 7.30
C GLU A 100 5.82 -3.74 6.55
N LEU A 101 4.68 -3.70 5.87
CA LEU A 101 4.19 -4.75 4.99
C LEU A 101 4.24 -4.23 3.54
N PRO A 102 5.39 -4.26 2.88
CA PRO A 102 5.55 -3.66 1.57
C PRO A 102 4.67 -4.35 0.52
N MET A 103 4.24 -3.57 -0.46
CA MET A 103 3.54 -4.14 -1.61
C MET A 103 4.46 -5.09 -2.38
N MET A 104 3.92 -6.25 -2.72
CA MET A 104 4.68 -7.24 -3.45
C MET A 104 5.15 -6.72 -4.82
N THR A 105 6.43 -6.95 -5.11
CA THR A 105 7.04 -6.62 -6.40
C THR A 105 7.77 -7.82 -6.96
N TYR A 106 7.92 -7.86 -8.28
CA TYR A 106 8.71 -8.86 -8.98
C TYR A 106 10.03 -8.24 -9.47
N PRO A 107 11.19 -8.76 -9.06
CA PRO A 107 12.47 -8.24 -9.53
C PRO A 107 12.71 -8.66 -10.97
N ILE A 108 12.95 -7.70 -11.83
CA ILE A 108 13.36 -7.92 -13.21
C ILE A 108 14.82 -7.47 -13.32
N PRO A 109 15.74 -8.36 -13.73
CA PRO A 109 17.14 -7.98 -13.93
C PRO A 109 17.26 -6.72 -14.79
N VAL A 110 18.12 -5.79 -14.38
CA VAL A 110 18.39 -4.51 -15.05
C VAL A 110 17.24 -3.48 -14.97
N LEU A 111 15.98 -3.92 -14.92
CA LEU A 111 14.81 -3.01 -14.90
C LEU A 111 14.34 -2.68 -13.47
N GLY A 112 14.85 -3.39 -12.47
CA GLY A 112 14.45 -3.17 -11.07
C GLY A 112 13.17 -3.92 -10.68
N ASN A 113 12.50 -3.43 -9.67
CA ASN A 113 11.30 -4.05 -9.14
C ASN A 113 10.05 -3.65 -9.94
N PHE A 114 9.34 -4.63 -10.44
CA PHE A 114 8.12 -4.44 -11.20
C PHE A 114 6.88 -4.71 -10.33
N PRO A 115 5.87 -3.83 -10.32
CA PRO A 115 4.65 -4.04 -9.56
C PRO A 115 3.76 -5.10 -10.23
N ILE A 116 3.35 -6.12 -9.46
CA ILE A 116 2.44 -7.17 -9.96
C ILE A 116 1.28 -7.45 -8.99
N ALA A 117 1.19 -6.70 -7.90
CA ALA A 117 0.42 -7.08 -6.74
C ALA A 117 -0.78 -6.20 -6.42
N GLY A 118 -1.28 -5.41 -7.34
CA GLY A 118 -2.48 -4.66 -7.00
C GLY A 118 -2.90 -3.58 -7.98
N GLY A 119 -4.10 -3.10 -7.80
CA GLY A 119 -4.71 -2.05 -8.58
C GLY A 119 -4.67 -2.34 -10.08
N ILE A 120 -4.23 -1.36 -10.84
CA ILE A 120 -4.17 -1.43 -12.30
C ILE A 120 -3.35 -2.63 -12.82
N TYR A 121 -2.31 -3.05 -12.12
CA TYR A 121 -1.44 -4.16 -12.55
C TYR A 121 -2.16 -5.51 -12.56
N LEU A 122 -3.08 -5.75 -11.62
CA LEU A 122 -3.91 -6.96 -11.61
C LEU A 122 -4.88 -7.00 -12.78
N ARG A 123 -5.25 -5.85 -13.35
CA ARG A 123 -6.18 -5.75 -14.47
C ARG A 123 -5.51 -5.93 -15.83
N PHE A 124 -4.23 -5.57 -15.96
CA PHE A 124 -3.52 -5.57 -17.24
C PHE A 124 -2.56 -6.74 -17.41
N LEU A 125 -2.08 -7.30 -16.31
CA LEU A 125 -1.13 -8.40 -16.39
C LEU A 125 -1.85 -9.73 -16.64
N PRO A 126 -1.25 -10.63 -17.41
CA PRO A 126 -1.78 -11.99 -17.54
C PRO A 126 -1.86 -12.68 -16.17
N ASP A 127 -2.97 -13.34 -15.91
CA ASP A 127 -3.22 -14.11 -14.68
C ASP A 127 -2.09 -15.07 -14.32
N THR A 128 -1.53 -15.73 -15.33
CA THR A 128 -0.42 -16.67 -15.14
C THR A 128 0.82 -15.99 -14.58
N LEU A 129 1.10 -14.75 -15.02
CA LEU A 129 2.22 -13.98 -14.51
C LEU A 129 2.00 -13.59 -13.04
N VAL A 130 0.82 -13.09 -12.72
CA VAL A 130 0.45 -12.70 -11.35
C VAL A 130 0.48 -13.92 -10.42
N LYS A 131 -0.19 -15.01 -10.80
CA LYS A 131 -0.24 -16.26 -10.02
C LYS A 131 1.15 -16.84 -9.78
N ASN A 132 2.00 -16.86 -10.81
CA ASN A 132 3.36 -17.36 -10.69
C ASN A 132 4.24 -16.44 -9.83
N GLY A 133 4.05 -15.13 -9.94
CA GLY A 133 4.72 -14.15 -9.08
C GLY A 133 4.37 -14.35 -7.62
N ILE A 134 3.08 -14.46 -7.29
CA ILE A 134 2.60 -14.74 -5.92
C ILE A 134 3.17 -16.07 -5.40
N LYS A 135 3.08 -17.14 -6.21
CA LYS A 135 3.64 -18.46 -5.81
C LYS A 135 5.14 -18.40 -5.54
N LYS A 136 5.90 -17.70 -6.39
CA LYS A 136 7.34 -17.55 -6.21
C LYS A 136 7.67 -16.75 -4.95
N PHE A 137 6.93 -15.67 -4.70
CA PHE A 137 7.10 -14.84 -3.51
C PHE A 137 6.79 -15.63 -2.23
N ASN A 138 5.68 -16.37 -2.20
CA ASN A 138 5.30 -17.18 -1.04
C ASN A 138 6.29 -18.36 -0.82
N ARG A 139 6.84 -18.95 -1.88
CA ARG A 139 7.88 -19.99 -1.75
C ARG A 139 9.19 -19.49 -1.16
N SER A 140 9.46 -18.20 -1.20
CA SER A 140 10.61 -17.60 -0.49
C SER A 140 10.39 -17.41 1.02
N GLY A 141 9.27 -17.92 1.56
CA GLY A 141 8.95 -17.86 2.98
C GLY A 141 8.22 -16.58 3.41
N HIS A 142 7.82 -15.74 2.47
CA HIS A 142 7.17 -14.47 2.76
C HIS A 142 5.77 -14.37 2.15
N PRO A 143 4.76 -13.88 2.87
CA PRO A 143 3.43 -13.68 2.32
C PRO A 143 3.43 -12.55 1.28
N ALA A 144 2.78 -12.78 0.15
CA ALA A 144 2.57 -11.77 -0.85
C ALA A 144 1.51 -10.75 -0.39
N ILE A 145 1.88 -9.48 -0.29
CA ILE A 145 0.96 -8.40 0.04
C ILE A 145 0.41 -7.81 -1.25
N CYS A 146 -0.90 -7.99 -1.44
CA CYS A 146 -1.63 -7.46 -2.59
C CYS A 146 -2.68 -6.45 -2.13
N TYR A 147 -3.12 -5.58 -3.04
CA TYR A 147 -4.29 -4.73 -2.78
C TYR A 147 -5.25 -4.75 -3.96
N ILE A 148 -6.52 -4.69 -3.63
CA ILE A 148 -7.62 -4.57 -4.57
C ILE A 148 -8.59 -3.50 -4.05
N HIS A 149 -9.31 -2.86 -4.95
CA HIS A 149 -10.45 -2.03 -4.60
C HIS A 149 -11.74 -2.83 -4.76
N PRO A 150 -12.81 -2.51 -4.03
CA PRO A 150 -14.11 -3.18 -4.22
C PRO A 150 -14.59 -3.12 -5.66
N GLU A 151 -14.29 -2.04 -6.34
CA GLU A 151 -14.58 -1.83 -7.75
C GLU A 151 -13.81 -2.77 -8.69
N ASP A 152 -12.72 -3.37 -8.28
CA ASP A 152 -12.01 -4.38 -9.08
C ASP A 152 -12.78 -5.70 -9.16
N LEU A 153 -13.75 -5.91 -8.26
CA LEU A 153 -14.58 -7.10 -8.14
C LEU A 153 -16.03 -6.86 -8.57
N ASP A 154 -16.41 -5.64 -8.96
CA ASP A 154 -17.76 -5.29 -9.38
C ASP A 154 -17.91 -5.46 -10.89
N PHE A 155 -18.59 -6.53 -11.29
CA PHE A 155 -18.90 -6.84 -12.69
C PHE A 155 -20.02 -5.97 -13.27
N ASN A 156 -20.83 -5.30 -12.44
CA ASN A 156 -21.97 -4.48 -12.82
C ASN A 156 -21.68 -2.98 -12.70
N ARG A 157 -20.43 -2.61 -12.79
CA ARG A 157 -19.97 -1.24 -12.65
C ARG A 157 -20.68 -0.28 -13.61
N PRO A 158 -21.27 0.83 -13.13
CA PRO A 158 -21.89 1.80 -14.00
C PRO A 158 -20.85 2.43 -14.95
N HIS A 159 -21.22 2.57 -16.20
CA HIS A 159 -20.42 3.27 -17.19
C HIS A 159 -20.51 4.77 -16.91
N LEU A 160 -19.43 5.39 -16.52
CA LEU A 160 -19.36 6.84 -16.31
C LEU A 160 -19.00 7.52 -17.62
N GLU A 161 -19.95 8.23 -18.23
CA GLU A 161 -19.68 9.06 -19.39
C GLU A 161 -18.70 10.20 -19.00
N GLY A 162 -17.76 10.52 -19.92
CA GLY A 162 -16.79 11.61 -19.70
C GLY A 162 -15.52 11.23 -18.91
N THR A 163 -15.34 9.98 -18.52
CA THR A 163 -14.08 9.54 -17.94
C THR A 163 -12.94 9.57 -18.96
N SER A 164 -11.75 10.04 -18.53
CA SER A 164 -10.58 10.04 -19.39
C SER A 164 -10.25 8.62 -19.87
N TRP A 165 -9.65 8.49 -21.06
CA TRP A 165 -9.27 7.21 -21.67
C TRP A 165 -8.47 6.28 -20.72
N HIS A 166 -7.59 6.83 -19.92
CA HIS A 166 -6.83 6.07 -18.92
C HIS A 166 -7.73 5.47 -17.83
N ASN A 167 -8.73 6.21 -17.39
CA ASN A 167 -9.70 5.71 -16.40
C ASN A 167 -10.62 4.65 -17.03
N TYR A 168 -11.00 4.84 -18.29
CA TYR A 168 -11.86 3.89 -19.01
C TYR A 168 -11.21 2.52 -19.17
N TRP A 169 -9.94 2.44 -19.60
CA TRP A 169 -9.21 1.18 -19.74
C TRP A 169 -8.93 0.52 -18.38
N GLY A 170 -8.59 1.32 -17.38
CA GLY A 170 -8.44 0.82 -16.01
C GLY A 170 -9.72 0.20 -15.45
N LEU A 171 -10.89 0.70 -15.90
CA LEU A 171 -12.20 0.23 -15.48
C LEU A 171 -12.70 -0.98 -16.30
N LYS A 172 -12.37 -1.05 -17.58
CA LYS A 172 -12.88 -2.07 -18.51
C LYS A 172 -12.39 -3.49 -18.20
N ASN A 173 -11.22 -3.63 -17.59
CA ASN A 173 -10.60 -4.93 -17.26
C ASN A 173 -10.69 -5.25 -15.76
N ALA A 174 -11.65 -4.68 -15.04
CA ALA A 174 -11.98 -5.12 -13.69
C ALA A 174 -12.77 -6.44 -13.80
N TYR A 175 -12.26 -7.50 -13.19
CA TYR A 175 -12.89 -8.82 -13.09
C TYR A 175 -13.33 -9.08 -11.67
#